data_aef74b2f9b11dfb7125ff1f98d2bfc54
#
_entry.id   aef74b2f9b11dfb7125ff1f98d2bfc54
#
_cell.length_a   1.000
_cell.length_b   1.000
_cell.length_c   1.000
_cell.angle_alpha   90.00
_cell.angle_beta   90.00
_cell.angle_gamma   90.00
#
_symmetry.space_group_name_H-M   'P 1'
#
loop_
_entity.id
_entity.type
_entity.pdbx_description
1 polymer ?
#
loop_
_entity_poly.entity_id
_entity_poly.type
_entity_poly.pdbx_seq_one_letter_code
_entity_poly.pdbx_strand_id
1 'polypeptide(L)'
;METLKYTKIREVKSPVRGTSVAAGIDFFVPTSIDKKTFESKCKTTGCDVFCEYDENENLVKIILHPGESVMIPSGIKMKVPRGHALVFMNKSGIGAKKQLDVLACVIDEDYEGEVHINLVNSGKNVQYIEAGDKIVQGLILPINYAMPEEIGTIEELYAGSDSSRGEDGFGSTGTK
;
A
#
# COMPACT_ATOMS: atom_id res chain seq x y z
N MET A 1 14.72 1.67 -20.45
CA MET A 1 14.05 1.97 -19.16
C MET A 1 12.70 1.29 -19.19
N GLU A 2 12.42 0.42 -18.25
CA GLU A 2 11.11 -0.22 -18.16
C GLU A 2 10.03 0.81 -17.80
N THR A 3 8.82 0.60 -18.32
CA THR A 3 7.68 1.50 -18.08
C THR A 3 6.60 0.78 -17.32
N LEU A 4 6.06 1.43 -16.30
CA LEU A 4 4.85 0.99 -15.60
C LEU A 4 3.63 1.43 -16.44
N LYS A 5 3.00 0.48 -17.11
CA LYS A 5 1.79 0.73 -17.89
C LYS A 5 0.57 0.74 -16.97
N TYR A 6 -0.32 1.70 -17.15
CA TYR A 6 -1.57 1.79 -16.37
C TYR A 6 -2.70 2.39 -17.20
N THR A 7 -3.92 2.20 -16.72
CA THR A 7 -5.11 2.89 -17.21
C THR A 7 -5.92 3.43 -16.04
N LYS A 8 -6.65 4.51 -16.28
CA LYS A 8 -7.60 5.08 -15.33
C LYS A 8 -8.99 4.50 -15.59
N ILE A 9 -9.67 4.10 -14.53
CA ILE A 9 -11.07 3.62 -14.59
C ILE A 9 -12.03 4.55 -13.85
N ARG A 10 -11.50 5.67 -13.30
CA ARG A 10 -12.22 6.79 -12.67
C ARG A 10 -11.44 8.08 -12.86
N GLU A 11 -12.07 9.20 -12.54
CA GLU A 11 -11.38 10.50 -12.52
C GLU A 11 -10.37 10.53 -11.36
N VAL A 12 -9.10 10.50 -11.70
CA VAL A 12 -7.97 10.51 -10.75
C VAL A 12 -6.73 11.13 -11.40
N LYS A 13 -5.89 11.77 -10.62
CA LYS A 13 -4.57 12.20 -11.08
C LYS A 13 -3.70 11.00 -11.43
N SER A 14 -2.95 11.12 -12.54
CA SER A 14 -2.00 10.08 -12.96
C SER A 14 -0.96 9.81 -11.87
N PRO A 15 -0.57 8.54 -11.64
CA PRO A 15 0.58 8.24 -10.81
C PRO A 15 1.82 8.97 -11.33
N VAL A 16 2.61 9.58 -10.42
CA VAL A 16 3.73 10.44 -10.80
C VAL A 16 4.92 10.29 -9.85
N ARG A 17 6.14 10.35 -10.37
CA ARG A 17 7.34 10.52 -9.55
C ARG A 17 7.51 12.00 -9.19
N GLY A 18 7.83 12.28 -7.92
CA GLY A 18 8.08 13.65 -7.46
C GLY A 18 9.31 14.30 -8.13
N THR A 19 10.34 13.51 -8.40
CA THR A 19 11.53 13.86 -9.19
C THR A 19 11.89 12.68 -10.08
N SER A 20 12.75 12.89 -11.09
CA SER A 20 13.21 11.82 -11.99
C SER A 20 13.93 10.66 -11.30
N VAL A 21 14.49 10.90 -10.11
CA VAL A 21 15.23 9.92 -9.29
C VAL A 21 14.50 9.55 -8.00
N ALA A 22 13.26 10.02 -7.81
CA ALA A 22 12.47 9.59 -6.66
C ALA A 22 12.24 8.07 -6.70
N ALA A 23 12.43 7.37 -5.59
CA ALA A 23 12.19 5.93 -5.53
C ALA A 23 10.70 5.59 -5.70
N GLY A 24 9.82 6.39 -5.08
CA GLY A 24 8.39 6.17 -5.09
C GLY A 24 7.64 6.84 -6.23
N ILE A 25 6.57 6.21 -6.66
CA ILE A 25 5.55 6.73 -7.57
C ILE A 25 4.36 7.13 -6.70
N ASP A 26 3.97 8.39 -6.71
CA ASP A 26 2.87 8.93 -5.92
C ASP A 26 1.51 8.50 -6.49
N PHE A 27 0.59 8.10 -5.62
CA PHE A 27 -0.80 7.77 -5.94
C PHE A 27 -1.76 8.70 -5.20
N PHE A 28 -2.92 8.92 -5.80
CA PHE A 28 -3.90 9.91 -5.38
C PHE A 28 -5.25 9.26 -5.10
N VAL A 29 -6.03 9.88 -4.22
CA VAL A 29 -7.45 9.57 -4.05
C VAL A 29 -8.20 10.06 -5.29
N PRO A 30 -9.04 9.23 -5.94
CA PRO A 30 -9.90 9.69 -7.03
C PRO A 30 -10.88 10.80 -6.60
N THR A 31 -11.29 11.62 -7.57
CA THR A 31 -12.30 12.67 -7.38
C THR A 31 -13.70 12.22 -7.79
N SER A 32 -13.86 10.97 -8.26
CA SER A 32 -15.14 10.40 -8.69
C SER A 32 -15.33 8.96 -8.17
N ILE A 33 -15.26 8.77 -6.85
CA ILE A 33 -15.66 7.50 -6.23
C ILE A 33 -17.12 7.64 -5.81
N ASP A 34 -18.02 6.94 -6.49
CA ASP A 34 -19.43 6.93 -6.10
C ASP A 34 -19.64 6.20 -4.77
N LYS A 35 -20.64 6.65 -4.02
CA LYS A 35 -20.99 6.15 -2.70
C LYS A 35 -21.19 4.64 -2.66
N LYS A 36 -21.93 4.08 -3.63
CA LYS A 36 -22.21 2.64 -3.70
C LYS A 36 -20.93 1.82 -3.84
N THR A 37 -20.00 2.25 -4.70
CA THR A 37 -18.70 1.61 -4.88
C THR A 37 -17.88 1.67 -3.61
N PHE A 38 -17.81 2.83 -2.96
CA PHE A 38 -17.02 3.00 -1.73
C PHE A 38 -17.60 2.16 -0.58
N GLU A 39 -18.90 2.26 -0.31
CA GLU A 39 -19.57 1.50 0.75
C GLU A 39 -19.49 -0.02 0.54
N SER A 40 -19.56 -0.48 -0.72
CA SER A 40 -19.35 -1.89 -1.05
C SER A 40 -17.97 -2.37 -0.64
N LYS A 41 -16.92 -1.54 -0.85
CA LYS A 41 -15.55 -1.85 -0.41
C LYS A 41 -15.42 -1.86 1.11
N CYS A 42 -15.99 -0.88 1.79
CA CYS A 42 -16.02 -0.86 3.25
C CYS A 42 -16.69 -2.11 3.83
N LYS A 43 -17.82 -2.56 3.28
CA LYS A 43 -18.47 -3.82 3.70
C LYS A 43 -17.58 -5.03 3.48
N THR A 44 -16.90 -5.12 2.33
CA THR A 44 -16.02 -6.26 2.01
C THR A 44 -14.82 -6.34 2.95
N THR A 45 -14.32 -5.20 3.40
CA THR A 45 -13.11 -5.10 4.24
C THR A 45 -13.41 -4.93 5.71
N GLY A 46 -14.69 -4.83 6.09
CA GLY A 46 -15.11 -4.64 7.47
C GLY A 46 -14.77 -3.27 8.06
N CYS A 47 -14.47 -2.27 7.19
CA CYS A 47 -14.27 -0.92 7.67
C CYS A 47 -15.61 -0.19 7.84
N ASP A 48 -15.70 0.56 8.95
CA ASP A 48 -16.86 1.40 9.27
C ASP A 48 -16.33 2.81 9.54
N VAL A 49 -16.30 3.63 8.50
CA VAL A 49 -15.73 4.99 8.53
C VAL A 49 -16.76 6.03 8.12
N PHE A 50 -16.70 7.20 8.71
CA PHE A 50 -17.56 8.31 8.32
C PHE A 50 -17.05 8.97 7.04
N CYS A 51 -17.99 9.26 6.13
CA CYS A 51 -17.68 9.88 4.85
C CYS A 51 -18.62 11.03 4.52
N GLU A 52 -18.08 12.03 3.85
CA GLU A 52 -18.85 13.13 3.24
C GLU A 52 -18.90 12.89 1.72
N TYR A 53 -20.07 13.15 1.13
CA TYR A 53 -20.33 13.02 -0.30
C TYR A 53 -20.86 14.33 -0.87
N ASP A 54 -20.59 14.58 -2.15
CA ASP A 54 -21.14 15.73 -2.88
C ASP A 54 -22.61 15.50 -3.31
N GLU A 55 -23.19 16.48 -4.00
CA GLU A 55 -24.56 16.43 -4.53
C GLU A 55 -24.78 15.32 -5.58
N ASN A 56 -23.70 14.82 -6.18
CA ASN A 56 -23.69 13.71 -7.15
C ASN A 56 -23.35 12.37 -6.50
N GLU A 57 -23.35 12.29 -5.16
CA GLU A 57 -22.96 11.11 -4.38
C GLU A 57 -21.51 10.66 -4.59
N ASN A 58 -20.58 11.53 -5.02
CA ASN A 58 -19.15 11.22 -5.05
C ASN A 58 -18.50 11.49 -3.70
N LEU A 59 -17.54 10.63 -3.33
CA LEU A 59 -16.76 10.77 -2.11
C LEU A 59 -15.95 12.08 -2.13
N VAL A 60 -16.15 12.91 -1.14
CA VAL A 60 -15.40 14.17 -0.94
C VAL A 60 -14.36 13.99 0.16
N LYS A 61 -14.72 13.34 1.26
CA LYS A 61 -13.86 13.21 2.43
C LYS A 61 -14.14 11.94 3.21
N ILE A 62 -13.08 11.33 3.72
CA ILE A 62 -13.10 10.23 4.68
C ILE A 62 -12.63 10.77 6.03
N ILE A 63 -13.38 10.48 7.08
CA ILE A 63 -13.06 10.83 8.47
C ILE A 63 -12.63 9.54 9.15
N LEU A 64 -11.35 9.45 9.53
CA LEU A 64 -10.72 8.24 10.05
C LEU A 64 -10.29 8.46 11.50
N HIS A 65 -11.02 7.84 12.42
CA HIS A 65 -10.70 7.91 13.86
C HIS A 65 -9.47 7.04 14.19
N PRO A 66 -8.83 7.24 15.36
CA PRO A 66 -7.74 6.40 15.83
C PRO A 66 -8.10 4.91 15.83
N GLY A 67 -7.25 4.08 15.22
CA GLY A 67 -7.44 2.64 15.09
C GLY A 67 -8.34 2.20 13.93
N GLU A 68 -9.06 3.10 13.28
CA GLU A 68 -9.86 2.77 12.11
C GLU A 68 -8.99 2.61 10.86
N SER A 69 -9.46 1.75 9.96
CA SER A 69 -8.82 1.52 8.67
C SER A 69 -9.80 1.73 7.52
N VAL A 70 -9.27 2.02 6.33
CA VAL A 70 -10.08 2.23 5.13
C VAL A 70 -9.40 1.66 3.90
N MET A 71 -10.18 1.07 2.99
CA MET A 71 -9.72 0.64 1.68
C MET A 71 -10.31 1.53 0.60
N ILE A 72 -9.45 2.31 -0.05
CA ILE A 72 -9.82 3.30 -1.06
C ILE A 72 -9.55 2.73 -2.46
N PRO A 73 -10.56 2.63 -3.35
CA PRO A 73 -10.35 2.32 -4.76
C PRO A 73 -9.50 3.42 -5.40
N SER A 74 -8.35 3.07 -5.99
CA SER A 74 -7.41 4.08 -6.52
C SER A 74 -7.81 4.65 -7.88
N GLY A 75 -8.77 4.06 -8.57
CA GLY A 75 -9.11 4.41 -9.95
C GLY A 75 -8.08 3.94 -10.98
N ILE A 76 -7.09 3.15 -10.57
CA ILE A 76 -5.97 2.71 -11.42
C ILE A 76 -5.98 1.18 -11.57
N LYS A 77 -5.91 0.71 -12.80
CA LYS A 77 -5.43 -0.64 -13.15
C LYS A 77 -4.06 -0.52 -13.78
N MET A 78 -3.15 -1.46 -13.46
CA MET A 78 -1.79 -1.38 -13.98
C MET A 78 -1.22 -2.74 -14.34
N LYS A 79 -0.21 -2.71 -15.20
CA LYS A 79 0.62 -3.85 -15.55
C LYS A 79 1.97 -3.67 -14.86
N VAL A 80 2.18 -4.39 -13.77
CA VAL A 80 3.49 -4.44 -13.10
C VAL A 80 4.49 -5.13 -14.04
N PRO A 81 5.73 -4.63 -14.18
CA PRO A 81 6.75 -5.26 -15.01
C PRO A 81 7.04 -6.69 -14.56
N ARG A 82 7.35 -7.57 -15.51
CA ARG A 82 7.69 -8.96 -15.23
C ARG A 82 8.87 -9.06 -14.25
N GLY A 83 8.77 -9.98 -13.29
CA GLY A 83 9.80 -10.17 -12.27
C GLY A 83 9.80 -9.11 -11.17
N HIS A 84 8.74 -8.32 -11.08
CA HIS A 84 8.61 -7.27 -10.08
C HIS A 84 7.26 -7.32 -9.37
N ALA A 85 7.19 -6.68 -8.22
CA ALA A 85 5.94 -6.29 -7.57
C ALA A 85 5.90 -4.77 -7.40
N LEU A 86 4.69 -4.19 -7.40
CA LEU A 86 4.49 -2.85 -6.87
C LEU A 86 4.16 -2.97 -5.39
N VAL A 87 4.91 -2.27 -4.55
CA VAL A 87 4.69 -2.26 -3.10
C VAL A 87 4.35 -0.87 -2.63
N PHE A 88 3.16 -0.69 -2.06
CA PHE A 88 2.79 0.57 -1.44
C PHE A 88 3.53 0.80 -0.14
N MET A 89 4.01 2.02 0.04
CA MET A 89 4.74 2.48 1.20
C MET A 89 4.17 3.81 1.69
N ASN A 90 4.39 4.09 2.97
CA ASN A 90 4.04 5.38 3.55
C ASN A 90 4.82 6.52 2.86
N LYS A 91 4.14 7.62 2.63
CA LYS A 91 4.83 8.89 2.34
C LYS A 91 5.32 9.50 3.63
N SER A 92 6.56 9.98 3.66
CA SER A 92 7.17 10.54 4.87
C SER A 92 6.30 11.61 5.54
N GLY A 93 5.72 12.52 4.76
CA GLY A 93 4.83 13.56 5.30
C GLY A 93 3.50 13.03 5.83
N ILE A 94 2.94 11.97 5.22
CA ILE A 94 1.68 11.35 5.66
C ILE A 94 1.94 10.50 6.91
N GLY A 95 2.96 9.64 6.90
CA GLY A 95 3.32 8.82 8.06
C GLY A 95 3.70 9.67 9.27
N ALA A 96 4.63 10.64 9.10
CA ALA A 96 5.12 11.44 10.21
C ALA A 96 4.11 12.44 10.78
N LYS A 97 3.27 13.07 9.94
CA LYS A 97 2.37 14.14 10.38
C LYS A 97 0.94 13.68 10.64
N LYS A 98 0.43 12.75 9.80
CA LYS A 98 -0.92 12.22 9.92
C LYS A 98 -0.97 10.87 10.64
N GLN A 99 0.16 10.20 10.82
CA GLN A 99 0.24 8.87 11.42
C GLN A 99 -0.70 7.86 10.71
N LEU A 100 -0.78 7.98 9.39
CA LEU A 100 -1.48 7.02 8.54
C LEU A 100 -0.47 6.02 8.00
N ASP A 101 -0.76 4.73 8.23
CA ASP A 101 0.10 3.62 7.81
C ASP A 101 -0.58 2.76 6.75
N VAL A 102 0.23 2.23 5.82
CA VAL A 102 -0.24 1.30 4.79
C VAL A 102 -0.38 -0.10 5.39
N LEU A 103 -1.53 -0.75 5.16
CA LEU A 103 -1.80 -2.13 5.58
C LEU A 103 -1.55 -3.13 4.44
N ALA A 104 -2.50 -3.32 3.53
CA ALA A 104 -2.33 -4.18 2.36
C ALA A 104 -1.54 -3.43 1.29
N CYS A 105 -0.37 -3.93 0.90
CA CYS A 105 0.61 -3.12 0.18
C CYS A 105 1.20 -3.78 -1.08
N VAL A 106 1.14 -5.10 -1.24
CA VAL A 106 1.75 -5.80 -2.38
C VAL A 106 0.76 -5.96 -3.52
N ILE A 107 1.19 -5.58 -4.71
CA ILE A 107 0.48 -5.76 -5.97
C ILE A 107 1.37 -6.62 -6.88
N ASP A 108 0.91 -7.82 -7.17
CA ASP A 108 1.63 -8.83 -7.96
C ASP A 108 1.65 -8.48 -9.45
N GLU A 109 2.60 -9.07 -10.20
CA GLU A 109 2.74 -8.81 -11.64
C GLU A 109 1.55 -9.34 -12.47
N ASP A 110 0.85 -10.34 -11.99
CA ASP A 110 -0.31 -10.96 -12.63
C ASP A 110 -1.65 -10.40 -12.14
N TYR A 111 -1.65 -9.44 -11.20
CA TYR A 111 -2.87 -8.81 -10.73
C TYR A 111 -3.47 -7.88 -11.79
N GLU A 112 -4.69 -8.17 -12.24
CA GLU A 112 -5.42 -7.40 -13.25
C GLU A 112 -6.57 -6.55 -12.67
N GLY A 113 -6.77 -6.58 -11.36
CA GLY A 113 -7.80 -5.81 -10.67
C GLY A 113 -7.48 -4.32 -10.55
N GLU A 114 -8.44 -3.56 -10.02
CA GLU A 114 -8.19 -2.19 -9.58
C GLU A 114 -7.28 -2.22 -8.36
N VAL A 115 -6.21 -1.43 -8.38
CA VAL A 115 -5.33 -1.27 -7.22
C VAL A 115 -6.08 -0.54 -6.12
N HIS A 116 -5.95 -1.00 -4.89
CA HIS A 116 -6.58 -0.40 -3.73
C HIS A 116 -5.53 0.16 -2.78
N ILE A 117 -5.84 1.30 -2.16
CA ILE A 117 -5.01 1.94 -1.13
C ILE A 117 -5.64 1.62 0.21
N ASN A 118 -4.95 0.83 1.03
CA ASN A 118 -5.44 0.44 2.36
C ASN A 118 -4.62 1.15 3.43
N LEU A 119 -5.28 1.97 4.24
CA LEU A 119 -4.67 2.78 5.29
C LEU A 119 -5.31 2.53 6.64
N VAL A 120 -4.52 2.68 7.70
CA VAL A 120 -4.98 2.74 9.09
C VAL A 120 -4.52 4.04 9.74
N ASN A 121 -5.34 4.61 10.59
CA ASN A 121 -4.93 5.69 11.48
C ASN A 121 -4.31 5.10 12.74
N SER A 122 -2.98 5.02 12.76
CA SER A 122 -2.19 4.55 13.92
C SER A 122 -1.95 5.66 14.96
N GLY A 123 -2.41 6.87 14.67
CA GLY A 123 -2.27 8.03 15.54
C GLY A 123 -3.32 8.12 16.65
N LYS A 124 -3.28 9.24 17.36
CA LYS A 124 -4.21 9.55 18.47
C LYS A 124 -5.30 10.56 18.08
N ASN A 125 -5.18 11.19 16.93
CA ASN A 125 -6.08 12.22 16.46
C ASN A 125 -6.87 11.74 15.24
N VAL A 126 -8.08 12.25 15.06
CA VAL A 126 -8.88 12.05 13.84
C VAL A 126 -8.11 12.57 12.64
N GLN A 127 -8.08 11.81 11.57
CA GLN A 127 -7.46 12.17 10.29
C GLN A 127 -8.52 12.32 9.21
N TYR A 128 -8.22 13.21 8.28
CA TYR A 128 -9.06 13.51 7.12
C TYR A 128 -8.30 13.15 5.86
N ILE A 129 -8.96 12.40 4.97
CA ILE A 129 -8.48 12.06 3.64
C ILE A 129 -9.48 12.64 2.64
N GLU A 130 -9.03 13.52 1.76
CA GLU A 130 -9.89 14.21 0.81
C GLU A 130 -9.67 13.70 -0.62
N ALA A 131 -10.70 13.83 -1.45
CA ALA A 131 -10.61 13.54 -2.88
C ALA A 131 -9.48 14.36 -3.51
N GLY A 132 -8.60 13.71 -4.29
CA GLY A 132 -7.43 14.33 -4.89
C GLY A 132 -6.18 14.36 -4.00
N ASP A 133 -6.26 13.94 -2.73
CA ASP A 133 -5.09 13.83 -1.85
C ASP A 133 -4.06 12.84 -2.38
N LYS A 134 -2.78 13.19 -2.19
CA LYS A 134 -1.63 12.33 -2.46
C LYS A 134 -1.24 11.61 -1.17
N ILE A 135 -1.56 10.33 -1.05
CA ILE A 135 -1.57 9.63 0.24
C ILE A 135 -0.57 8.49 0.39
N VAL A 136 -0.21 7.82 -0.70
CA VAL A 136 0.79 6.73 -0.69
C VAL A 136 1.79 6.88 -1.82
N GLN A 137 2.89 6.14 -1.74
CA GLN A 137 3.82 5.95 -2.84
C GLN A 137 4.02 4.46 -3.11
N GLY A 138 4.19 4.10 -4.38
CA GLY A 138 4.49 2.74 -4.81
C GLY A 138 5.94 2.60 -5.22
N LEU A 139 6.60 1.55 -4.78
CA LEU A 139 7.94 1.12 -5.20
C LEU A 139 7.81 -0.07 -6.13
N ILE A 140 8.55 -0.09 -7.23
CA ILE A 140 8.69 -1.27 -8.10
C ILE A 140 9.90 -2.03 -7.60
N LEU A 141 9.70 -3.22 -7.05
CA LEU A 141 10.75 -4.04 -6.44
C LEU A 141 10.91 -5.34 -7.23
N PRO A 142 12.16 -5.77 -7.53
CA PRO A 142 12.41 -7.05 -8.14
C PRO A 142 12.04 -8.18 -7.17
N ILE A 143 11.45 -9.26 -7.69
CA ILE A 143 10.99 -10.42 -6.92
C ILE A 143 11.81 -11.65 -7.33
N ASN A 144 12.26 -12.40 -6.34
CA ASN A 144 12.80 -13.72 -6.53
C ASN A 144 11.69 -14.76 -6.32
N TYR A 145 11.36 -15.52 -7.36
CA TYR A 145 10.35 -16.59 -7.32
C TYR A 145 10.90 -17.91 -6.80
N ALA A 146 11.69 -17.88 -5.72
CA ALA A 146 12.15 -19.09 -5.07
C ALA A 146 10.96 -19.94 -4.62
N MET A 147 10.96 -21.22 -5.00
CA MET A 147 9.93 -22.16 -4.57
C MET A 147 10.24 -22.64 -3.14
N PRO A 148 9.25 -22.64 -2.23
CA PRO A 148 9.42 -23.24 -0.91
C PRO A 148 9.72 -24.76 -1.04
N GLU A 149 10.75 -25.22 -0.34
CA GLU A 149 11.09 -26.62 -0.23
C GLU A 149 11.26 -26.98 1.25
N GLU A 150 10.54 -28.00 1.71
CA GLU A 150 10.66 -28.50 3.07
C GLU A 150 11.88 -29.40 3.20
N ILE A 151 12.80 -29.05 4.10
CA ILE A 151 13.98 -29.80 4.43
C ILE A 151 13.74 -30.62 5.70
N GLY A 152 14.19 -31.87 5.73
CA GLY A 152 13.85 -32.86 6.78
C GLY A 152 14.36 -32.51 8.17
N THR A 153 15.57 -31.90 8.29
CA THR A 153 16.17 -31.59 9.59
C THR A 153 16.84 -30.21 9.60
N ILE A 154 17.04 -29.68 10.82
CA ILE A 154 17.75 -28.40 11.01
C ILE A 154 19.20 -28.49 10.56
N GLU A 155 19.84 -29.61 10.81
CA GLU A 155 21.23 -29.87 10.42
C GLU A 155 21.40 -29.87 8.89
N GLU A 156 20.45 -30.48 8.17
CA GLU A 156 20.44 -30.46 6.69
C GLU A 156 20.20 -29.04 6.17
N LEU A 157 19.25 -28.30 6.78
CA LEU A 157 18.90 -26.93 6.37
C LEU A 157 20.10 -25.97 6.45
N TYR A 158 20.91 -26.10 7.51
CA TYR A 158 22.06 -25.24 7.76
C TYR A 158 23.41 -25.90 7.46
N ALA A 159 23.44 -26.98 6.70
CA ALA A 159 24.69 -27.67 6.31
C ALA A 159 25.65 -26.68 5.63
N GLY A 160 26.85 -26.49 6.21
CA GLY A 160 27.87 -25.56 5.71
C GLY A 160 27.66 -24.09 6.09
N SER A 161 26.76 -23.80 7.01
CA SER A 161 26.57 -22.42 7.55
C SER A 161 27.71 -22.08 8.52
N ASP A 162 28.35 -20.92 8.31
CA ASP A 162 29.39 -20.35 9.20
C ASP A 162 28.81 -19.14 10.02
N SER A 163 27.52 -19.19 10.36
CA SER A 163 26.88 -18.09 11.07
C SER A 163 27.44 -17.90 12.47
N SER A 164 28.09 -16.78 12.71
CA SER A 164 28.55 -16.38 14.06
C SER A 164 27.39 -15.91 14.96
N ARG A 165 26.20 -15.68 14.37
CA ARG A 165 24.99 -15.24 15.09
C ARG A 165 24.17 -16.41 15.60
N GLY A 166 24.16 -17.56 14.88
CA GLY A 166 23.32 -18.72 15.19
C GLY A 166 21.84 -18.33 15.33
N GLU A 167 21.20 -18.77 16.40
CA GLU A 167 19.78 -18.51 16.71
C GLU A 167 19.55 -17.15 17.43
N ASP A 168 20.57 -16.39 17.72
CA ASP A 168 20.47 -15.15 18.45
C ASP A 168 19.70 -14.06 17.69
N GLY A 169 18.72 -13.44 18.36
CA GLY A 169 17.86 -12.37 17.84
C GLY A 169 17.59 -11.28 18.86
N PHE A 170 16.65 -10.38 18.56
CA PHE A 170 16.04 -9.39 19.49
C PHE A 170 17.00 -8.68 20.47
N GLY A 171 18.14 -8.19 19.99
CA GLY A 171 19.08 -7.42 20.77
C GLY A 171 20.35 -8.18 21.20
N SER A 172 20.59 -9.38 20.66
CA SER A 172 21.83 -10.15 20.92
C SER A 172 23.11 -9.39 20.58
N THR A 173 23.05 -8.40 19.66
CA THR A 173 24.15 -7.53 19.26
C THR A 173 24.30 -6.29 20.16
N GLY A 174 23.52 -6.18 21.23
CA GLY A 174 23.52 -5.06 22.16
C GLY A 174 22.66 -3.87 21.67
N THR A 175 22.42 -2.93 22.59
CA THR A 175 21.64 -1.70 22.32
C THR A 175 22.53 -0.45 22.31
N LYS A 176 23.85 -0.59 22.44
CA LYS A 176 24.86 0.48 22.39
C LYS A 176 26.12 -0.03 21.71
#